data_9082359dc3bd4810313251cef7980bae
#
_entry.id   9082359dc3bd4810313251cef7980bae
#
_cell.length_a   1.000
_cell.length_b   1.000
_cell.length_c   1.000
_cell.angle_alpha   90.00
_cell.angle_beta   90.00
_cell.angle_gamma   90.00
#
_symmetry.space_group_name_H-M   'P 1'
#
loop_
_entity.id
_entity.type
_entity.pdbx_description
1 polymer ?
#
loop_
_entity_poly.entity_id
_entity_poly.type
_entity_poly.pdbx_seq_one_letter_code
_entity_poly.pdbx_strand_id
1 'polypeptide(L)'
;MDLNVFINAIKLGRLSHDSQSNRYGFTYTKEWLDRADRFPLSAHIPLASKEPHDPDVSSTNVRQFFENLLPEGSALDIAAATAKVSKFSVAGLLAVLGRETAGALRILPEGFEEPANRSNRRALTRDELSTRIRARPFEPFSIWDGRLRLSIAGFQDKVAVYSEGEQWFLVDGEQLASTHILKPEPVSSVLQGLASSEFFSMRLATAVGIRTAAVELLQVPERVLNVSRFDRKAGPFGVHRIHVIDGAQALGVSAGAKYERPYGSGRDVKNIREGASLPRLFDLLQESAKPLLERRTLLRWAIFQVLIANADAHAKNLSFYSSSEGLSLAPAYDLVSVHAFESSALDRSYAMAIGDAFSAEELSPYEWALFAERCKLPKGLVARELAMLSARVSGSLETLGTATIAEGAEPSVVDRLIAGISRECSRQKNLAPNIARISLD
;
A
#
# COMPACT_ATOMS: atom_id res chain seq x y z
N MET A 1 0.86 28.65 4.55
CA MET A 1 -0.10 28.01 3.62
C MET A 1 -1.02 27.14 4.45
N ASP A 2 -2.33 27.27 4.24
CA ASP A 2 -3.32 26.50 5.01
C ASP A 2 -4.19 25.66 4.07
N LEU A 3 -4.41 24.41 4.44
CA LEU A 3 -5.21 23.45 3.70
C LEU A 3 -6.30 22.87 4.61
N ASN A 4 -7.53 22.85 4.17
CA ASN A 4 -8.62 22.19 4.86
C ASN A 4 -8.59 20.69 4.58
N VAL A 5 -8.70 19.88 5.62
CA VAL A 5 -8.72 18.43 5.54
C VAL A 5 -10.10 17.91 5.90
N PHE A 6 -10.66 17.07 5.01
CA PHE A 6 -12.01 16.51 5.15
C PHE A 6 -11.95 14.99 5.18
N ILE A 7 -12.90 14.38 5.88
CA ILE A 7 -13.30 12.99 5.73
C ILE A 7 -14.71 12.98 5.17
N ASN A 8 -14.87 12.52 3.92
CA ASN A 8 -16.11 12.69 3.17
C ASN A 8 -16.55 14.17 3.18
N ALA A 9 -17.74 14.50 3.69
CA ALA A 9 -18.26 15.86 3.79
C ALA A 9 -17.84 16.59 5.08
N ILE A 10 -17.21 15.92 6.05
CA ILE A 10 -16.94 16.47 7.37
C ILE A 10 -15.52 17.07 7.39
N LYS A 11 -15.43 18.35 7.78
CA LYS A 11 -14.14 19.00 7.98
C LYS A 11 -13.47 18.44 9.23
N LEU A 12 -12.41 17.64 9.03
CA LEU A 12 -11.62 17.03 10.09
C LEU A 12 -10.74 18.05 10.82
N GLY A 13 -10.05 18.88 10.03
CA GLY A 13 -9.05 19.79 10.56
C GLY A 13 -8.43 20.70 9.50
N ARG A 14 -7.35 21.35 9.91
CA ARG A 14 -6.53 22.22 9.07
C ARG A 14 -5.08 21.81 9.16
N LEU A 15 -4.46 21.57 8.01
CA LEU A 15 -3.03 21.43 7.84
C LEU A 15 -2.43 22.82 7.57
N SER A 16 -1.51 23.26 8.41
CA SER A 16 -0.76 24.50 8.24
C SER A 16 0.69 24.23 7.89
N HIS A 17 1.27 25.05 7.02
CA HIS A 17 2.69 25.06 6.70
C HIS A 17 3.23 26.48 6.74
N ASP A 18 4.15 26.74 7.64
CA ASP A 18 4.92 27.96 7.70
C ASP A 18 6.17 27.80 6.82
N SER A 19 6.22 28.58 5.72
CA SER A 19 7.33 28.51 4.75
C SER A 19 8.64 29.13 5.27
N GLN A 20 8.58 29.98 6.28
CA GLN A 20 9.80 30.62 6.84
C GLN A 20 10.54 29.63 7.75
N SER A 21 9.83 28.97 8.63
CA SER A 21 10.39 27.98 9.55
C SER A 21 10.36 26.55 9.02
N ASN A 22 9.71 26.30 7.87
CA ASN A 22 9.41 25.00 7.30
C ASN A 22 8.71 24.05 8.28
N ARG A 23 7.87 24.59 9.16
CA ARG A 23 7.11 23.83 10.16
C ARG A 23 5.72 23.50 9.65
N TYR A 24 5.29 22.28 9.98
CA TYR A 24 3.95 21.76 9.71
C TYR A 24 3.17 21.67 11.00
N GLY A 25 1.88 22.03 10.96
CA GLY A 25 0.96 21.87 12.07
C GLY A 25 -0.35 21.26 11.60
N PHE A 26 -1.02 20.54 12.49
CA PHE A 26 -2.38 20.05 12.25
C PHE A 26 -3.27 20.39 13.45
N THR A 27 -4.42 20.99 13.15
CA THR A 27 -5.41 21.36 14.16
C THR A 27 -6.74 20.74 13.81
N TYR A 28 -7.27 19.88 14.69
CA TYR A 28 -8.62 19.33 14.55
C TYR A 28 -9.69 20.42 14.74
N THR A 29 -10.80 20.31 13.98
CA THR A 29 -11.94 21.20 14.21
C THR A 29 -12.70 20.82 15.48
N LYS A 30 -13.39 21.80 16.07
CA LYS A 30 -14.29 21.53 17.20
C LYS A 30 -15.39 20.55 16.81
N GLU A 31 -15.95 20.71 15.60
CA GLU A 31 -16.96 19.78 15.06
C GLU A 31 -16.48 18.33 15.08
N TRP A 32 -15.22 18.07 14.64
CA TRP A 32 -14.65 16.73 14.70
C TRP A 32 -14.43 16.24 16.14
N LEU A 33 -13.90 17.11 17.01
CA LEU A 33 -13.61 16.77 18.40
C LEU A 33 -14.88 16.49 19.23
N ASP A 34 -16.00 17.08 18.89
CA ASP A 34 -17.29 16.88 19.57
C ASP A 34 -18.03 15.60 19.13
N ARG A 35 -17.56 14.91 18.09
CA ARG A 35 -18.18 13.68 17.59
C ARG A 35 -17.90 12.48 18.48
N ALA A 36 -18.90 11.61 18.61
CA ALA A 36 -18.77 10.35 19.33
C ALA A 36 -17.89 9.33 18.60
N ASP A 37 -17.87 9.38 17.26
CA ASP A 37 -17.12 8.49 16.38
C ASP A 37 -15.77 9.09 15.92
N ARG A 38 -15.27 10.14 16.62
CA ARG A 38 -13.98 10.76 16.34
C ARG A 38 -12.82 9.78 16.56
N PHE A 39 -11.78 9.95 15.78
CA PHE A 39 -10.51 9.24 15.92
C PHE A 39 -9.34 10.12 15.43
N PRO A 40 -8.11 9.87 15.88
CA PRO A 40 -6.93 10.61 15.43
C PRO A 40 -6.53 10.19 14.01
N LEU A 41 -5.88 11.07 13.25
CA LEU A 41 -5.27 10.73 11.94
C LEU A 41 -4.28 9.57 12.06
N SER A 42 -3.47 9.60 13.12
CA SER A 42 -2.61 8.49 13.54
C SER A 42 -2.29 8.65 15.04
N ALA A 43 -1.66 7.64 15.64
CA ALA A 43 -1.16 7.74 17.02
C ALA A 43 -0.17 8.90 17.21
N HIS A 44 0.51 9.31 16.13
CA HIS A 44 1.50 10.40 16.13
C HIS A 44 0.89 11.80 15.91
N ILE A 45 -0.42 11.87 15.61
CA ILE A 45 -1.22 13.11 15.52
C ILE A 45 -2.48 12.94 16.37
N PRO A 46 -2.35 12.92 17.70
CA PRO A 46 -3.45 12.62 18.63
C PRO A 46 -4.51 13.70 18.63
N LEU A 47 -5.76 13.37 19.04
CA LEU A 47 -6.88 14.31 19.15
C LEU A 47 -6.63 15.42 20.19
N ALA A 48 -5.96 15.08 21.28
CA ALA A 48 -5.54 16.01 22.30
C ALA A 48 -4.15 15.59 22.81
N SER A 49 -3.26 16.53 22.96
CA SER A 49 -1.97 16.29 23.62
C SER A 49 -2.19 16.27 25.12
N LYS A 50 -1.81 15.17 25.78
CA LYS A 50 -1.81 15.07 27.25
C LYS A 50 -0.59 15.73 27.88
N GLU A 51 0.46 15.96 27.10
CA GLU A 51 1.71 16.59 27.51
C GLU A 51 2.17 17.59 26.45
N PRO A 52 2.96 18.62 26.81
CA PRO A 52 3.55 19.51 25.83
C PRO A 52 4.52 18.68 24.96
N HIS A 53 4.15 18.49 23.70
CA HIS A 53 5.04 17.87 22.73
C HIS A 53 6.10 18.86 22.26
N ASP A 54 7.30 18.36 21.98
CA ASP A 54 8.32 19.11 21.25
C ASP A 54 7.72 19.58 19.92
N PRO A 55 7.69 20.90 19.64
CA PRO A 55 7.12 21.45 18.42
C PRO A 55 7.77 20.89 17.14
N ASP A 56 9.05 20.53 17.18
CA ASP A 56 9.76 20.00 16.04
C ASP A 56 9.41 18.53 15.78
N VAL A 57 9.25 17.73 16.83
CA VAL A 57 8.76 16.35 16.73
C VAL A 57 7.32 16.34 16.21
N SER A 58 6.46 17.21 16.72
CA SER A 58 5.08 17.35 16.26
C SER A 58 5.01 17.76 14.80
N SER A 59 5.81 18.72 14.38
CA SER A 59 5.91 19.17 12.98
C SER A 59 6.39 18.05 12.05
N THR A 60 7.38 17.27 12.48
CA THR A 60 7.91 16.14 11.72
C THR A 60 6.85 15.06 11.53
N ASN A 61 6.11 14.70 12.58
CA ASN A 61 5.03 13.71 12.51
C ASN A 61 3.92 14.13 11.55
N VAL A 62 3.49 15.39 11.59
CA VAL A 62 2.49 15.95 10.67
C VAL A 62 3.00 15.89 9.25
N ARG A 63 4.22 16.38 8.98
CA ARG A 63 4.82 16.35 7.65
C ARG A 63 4.88 14.92 7.09
N GLN A 64 5.42 13.97 7.85
CA GLN A 64 5.56 12.57 7.43
C GLN A 64 4.21 11.90 7.12
N PHE A 65 3.20 12.16 7.95
CA PHE A 65 1.87 11.62 7.70
C PHE A 65 1.32 12.07 6.33
N PHE A 66 1.40 13.35 6.04
CA PHE A 66 0.87 13.93 4.80
C PHE A 66 1.76 13.67 3.59
N GLU A 67 3.07 13.57 3.76
CA GLU A 67 4.01 13.16 2.71
C GLU A 67 3.70 11.76 2.17
N ASN A 68 3.30 10.82 3.04
CA ASN A 68 2.95 9.46 2.66
C ASN A 68 1.70 9.36 1.76
N LEU A 69 0.89 10.41 1.65
CA LEU A 69 -0.23 10.48 0.70
C LEU A 69 0.20 10.84 -0.73
N LEU A 70 1.44 11.29 -0.93
CA LEU A 70 1.97 11.73 -2.21
C LEU A 70 2.50 10.54 -3.02
N PRO A 71 2.56 10.68 -4.37
CA PRO A 71 3.25 9.72 -5.21
C PRO A 71 4.75 9.67 -4.92
N GLU A 72 5.43 8.66 -5.45
CA GLU A 72 6.86 8.43 -5.23
C GLU A 72 7.64 8.37 -6.55
N GLY A 73 8.97 8.51 -6.46
CA GLY A 73 9.87 8.36 -7.61
C GLY A 73 9.55 9.30 -8.77
N SER A 74 9.62 8.80 -10.00
CA SER A 74 9.32 9.57 -11.22
C SER A 74 7.91 10.17 -11.24
N ALA A 75 6.95 9.49 -10.61
CA ALA A 75 5.58 9.99 -10.52
C ALA A 75 5.49 11.28 -9.68
N LEU A 76 6.30 11.39 -8.62
CA LEU A 76 6.43 12.63 -7.84
C LEU A 76 7.10 13.75 -8.65
N ASP A 77 8.16 13.43 -9.41
CA ASP A 77 8.84 14.42 -10.26
C ASP A 77 7.88 14.96 -11.34
N ILE A 78 7.11 14.11 -11.98
CA ILE A 78 6.05 14.49 -12.94
C ILE A 78 5.00 15.38 -12.28
N ALA A 79 4.54 14.98 -11.08
CA ALA A 79 3.55 15.73 -10.32
C ALA A 79 4.05 17.15 -9.98
N ALA A 80 5.27 17.26 -9.48
CA ALA A 80 5.89 18.51 -9.11
C ALA A 80 6.07 19.44 -10.32
N ALA A 81 6.56 18.89 -11.45
CA ALA A 81 6.74 19.64 -12.69
C ALA A 81 5.40 20.14 -13.25
N THR A 82 4.38 19.27 -13.28
CA THR A 82 3.04 19.63 -13.80
C THR A 82 2.36 20.69 -12.92
N ALA A 83 2.46 20.53 -11.60
CA ALA A 83 1.90 21.46 -10.64
C ALA A 83 2.72 22.77 -10.51
N LYS A 84 3.92 22.82 -11.07
CA LYS A 84 4.89 23.93 -10.94
C LYS A 84 5.21 24.25 -9.48
N VAL A 85 5.35 23.23 -8.66
CA VAL A 85 5.74 23.31 -7.25
C VAL A 85 6.97 22.46 -6.98
N SER A 86 7.73 22.80 -5.95
CA SER A 86 8.86 21.98 -5.53
C SER A 86 8.40 20.61 -5.07
N LYS A 87 9.10 19.55 -5.48
CA LYS A 87 8.84 18.18 -4.99
C LYS A 87 9.04 18.01 -3.48
N PHE A 88 9.74 18.94 -2.85
CA PHE A 88 9.93 18.97 -1.39
C PHE A 88 8.83 19.73 -0.65
N SER A 89 7.91 20.40 -1.38
CA SER A 89 6.79 21.13 -0.80
C SER A 89 5.56 20.20 -0.64
N VAL A 90 5.49 19.48 0.47
CA VAL A 90 4.36 18.58 0.75
C VAL A 90 3.03 19.32 0.69
N ALA A 91 2.92 20.49 1.34
CA ALA A 91 1.69 21.29 1.32
C ALA A 91 1.34 21.79 -0.09
N GLY A 92 2.33 22.22 -0.87
CA GLY A 92 2.11 22.67 -2.26
C GLY A 92 1.62 21.54 -3.16
N LEU A 93 2.18 20.34 -3.04
CA LEU A 93 1.73 19.17 -3.80
C LEU A 93 0.32 18.73 -3.38
N LEU A 94 0.02 18.73 -2.09
CA LEU A 94 -1.30 18.39 -1.58
C LEU A 94 -2.39 19.38 -1.99
N ALA A 95 -2.06 20.67 -2.14
CA ALA A 95 -2.99 21.67 -2.67
C ALA A 95 -3.51 21.29 -4.08
N VAL A 96 -2.70 20.58 -4.87
CA VAL A 96 -3.05 20.15 -6.24
C VAL A 96 -3.61 18.72 -6.26
N LEU A 97 -2.99 17.79 -5.52
CA LEU A 97 -3.28 16.35 -5.56
C LEU A 97 -4.29 15.90 -4.51
N GLY A 98 -4.49 16.66 -3.45
CA GLY A 98 -5.22 16.22 -2.26
C GLY A 98 -6.73 16.01 -2.42
N ARG A 99 -7.30 16.29 -3.61
CA ARG A 99 -8.74 16.08 -3.87
C ARG A 99 -9.16 14.62 -3.79
N GLU A 100 -8.27 13.73 -4.19
CA GLU A 100 -8.49 12.29 -4.08
C GLU A 100 -7.21 11.60 -3.62
N THR A 101 -7.24 11.03 -2.42
CA THR A 101 -6.13 10.31 -1.81
C THR A 101 -6.49 8.85 -1.55
N ALA A 102 -5.51 8.05 -1.11
CA ALA A 102 -5.81 6.80 -0.44
C ALA A 102 -6.59 7.07 0.85
N GLY A 103 -7.55 6.20 1.17
CA GLY A 103 -8.44 6.42 2.29
C GLY A 103 -9.50 7.50 2.05
N ALA A 104 -9.95 8.12 3.14
CA ALA A 104 -11.08 9.04 3.10
C ALA A 104 -10.69 10.52 3.04
N LEU A 105 -9.40 10.83 3.14
CA LEU A 105 -8.97 12.23 3.22
C LEU A 105 -9.16 12.95 1.88
N ARG A 106 -9.66 14.18 1.97
CA ARG A 106 -9.65 15.19 0.92
C ARG A 106 -8.99 16.44 1.47
N ILE A 107 -8.03 16.98 0.75
CA ILE A 107 -7.20 18.09 1.18
C ILE A 107 -7.34 19.20 0.16
N LEU A 108 -7.90 20.32 0.59
CA LEU A 108 -8.27 21.43 -0.28
C LEU A 108 -7.67 22.74 0.23
N PRO A 109 -7.23 23.64 -0.66
CA PRO A 109 -6.79 24.97 -0.25
C PRO A 109 -7.88 25.70 0.54
N GLU A 110 -7.48 26.52 1.50
CA GLU A 110 -8.42 27.37 2.22
C GLU A 110 -9.13 28.32 1.24
N GLY A 111 -10.45 28.49 1.37
CA GLY A 111 -11.27 29.27 0.46
C GLY A 111 -11.60 28.58 -0.88
N PHE A 112 -11.16 27.32 -1.08
CA PHE A 112 -11.57 26.56 -2.26
C PHE A 112 -13.03 26.14 -2.09
N GLU A 113 -13.89 26.65 -2.99
CA GLU A 113 -15.29 26.22 -3.10
C GLU A 113 -15.42 25.20 -4.24
N GLU A 114 -15.85 24.00 -3.90
CA GLU A 114 -16.27 23.06 -4.95
C GLU A 114 -17.55 23.57 -5.60
N PRO A 115 -17.61 23.68 -6.94
CA PRO A 115 -18.84 24.06 -7.61
C PRO A 115 -19.96 23.08 -7.24
N ALA A 116 -21.02 23.57 -6.67
CA ALA A 116 -22.13 22.82 -6.06
C ALA A 116 -22.82 21.76 -6.96
N ASN A 117 -22.48 21.69 -8.25
CA ASN A 117 -23.11 20.80 -9.25
C ASN A 117 -22.12 20.08 -10.17
N ARG A 118 -20.84 19.94 -9.83
CA ARG A 118 -19.86 19.25 -10.68
C ARG A 118 -19.35 17.96 -10.06
N SER A 119 -20.18 16.93 -10.08
CA SER A 119 -19.69 15.58 -10.28
C SER A 119 -19.32 15.45 -11.76
N ASN A 120 -18.10 15.83 -12.13
CA ASN A 120 -17.65 15.62 -13.51
C ASN A 120 -17.38 14.14 -13.69
N ARG A 121 -18.19 13.49 -14.51
CA ARG A 121 -18.06 12.10 -14.92
C ARG A 121 -17.78 12.07 -16.41
N ARG A 122 -16.55 11.72 -16.78
CA ARG A 122 -16.12 11.62 -18.16
C ARG A 122 -15.83 10.16 -18.49
N ALA A 123 -16.52 9.62 -19.48
CA ALA A 123 -16.30 8.25 -19.93
C ALA A 123 -14.86 8.06 -20.40
N LEU A 124 -14.25 6.93 -20.01
CA LEU A 124 -12.97 6.45 -20.47
C LEU A 124 -13.20 5.18 -21.28
N THR A 125 -12.98 5.26 -22.59
CA THR A 125 -13.15 4.11 -23.48
C THR A 125 -11.94 3.19 -23.45
N ARG A 126 -12.13 1.92 -23.87
CA ARG A 126 -11.02 0.96 -24.03
C ARG A 126 -10.00 1.44 -25.05
N ASP A 127 -10.44 2.02 -26.17
CA ASP A 127 -9.57 2.54 -27.24
C ASP A 127 -8.72 3.72 -26.76
N GLU A 128 -9.31 4.62 -25.97
CA GLU A 128 -8.59 5.74 -25.37
C GLU A 128 -7.57 5.24 -24.36
N LEU A 129 -7.94 4.29 -23.49
CA LEU A 129 -7.02 3.69 -22.53
C LEU A 129 -5.82 3.03 -23.25
N SER A 130 -6.09 2.23 -24.30
CA SER A 130 -5.06 1.61 -25.13
C SER A 130 -4.14 2.67 -25.77
N THR A 131 -4.72 3.71 -26.34
CA THR A 131 -3.94 4.83 -26.94
C THR A 131 -3.01 5.47 -25.91
N ARG A 132 -3.50 5.74 -24.71
CA ARG A 132 -2.72 6.31 -23.60
C ARG A 132 -1.64 5.36 -23.08
N ILE A 133 -1.94 4.06 -23.03
CA ILE A 133 -0.94 3.04 -22.66
C ILE A 133 0.23 3.04 -23.64
N ARG A 134 -0.02 3.13 -24.94
CA ARG A 134 1.02 3.17 -25.99
C ARG A 134 1.78 4.48 -26.01
N ALA A 135 1.14 5.59 -25.63
CA ALA A 135 1.77 6.91 -25.59
C ALA A 135 2.72 7.12 -24.39
N ARG A 136 2.78 6.21 -23.41
CA ARG A 136 3.58 6.34 -22.18
C ARG A 136 5.07 6.68 -22.37
N PRO A 137 5.77 6.20 -23.42
CA PRO A 137 7.15 6.62 -23.66
C PRO A 137 7.33 8.12 -23.94
N PHE A 138 6.24 8.80 -24.32
CA PHE A 138 6.24 10.21 -24.74
C PHE A 138 5.38 11.11 -23.85
N GLU A 139 4.35 10.53 -23.23
CA GLU A 139 3.37 11.26 -22.42
C GLU A 139 3.16 10.60 -21.06
N PRO A 140 3.25 11.37 -19.94
CA PRO A 140 2.99 10.81 -18.62
C PRO A 140 1.59 10.21 -18.49
N PHE A 141 1.51 8.95 -18.06
CA PHE A 141 0.23 8.24 -17.92
C PHE A 141 -0.67 8.84 -16.83
N SER A 142 -0.08 9.54 -15.88
CA SER A 142 -0.79 10.23 -14.79
C SER A 142 -1.54 11.49 -15.20
N ILE A 143 -1.31 12.00 -16.44
CA ILE A 143 -1.96 13.24 -16.93
C ILE A 143 -3.10 12.86 -17.89
N TRP A 144 -4.32 13.24 -17.54
CA TRP A 144 -5.53 13.05 -18.34
C TRP A 144 -6.30 14.37 -18.44
N ASP A 145 -6.72 14.75 -19.66
CA ASP A 145 -7.41 16.03 -19.92
C ASP A 145 -6.63 17.25 -19.40
N GLY A 146 -5.30 17.22 -19.52
CA GLY A 146 -4.42 18.30 -19.00
C GLY A 146 -4.38 18.39 -17.48
N ARG A 147 -4.91 17.41 -16.76
CA ARG A 147 -4.94 17.35 -15.28
C ARG A 147 -4.18 16.16 -14.76
N LEU A 148 -3.47 16.38 -13.68
CA LEU A 148 -2.79 15.32 -12.96
C LEU A 148 -3.83 14.49 -12.17
N ARG A 149 -3.94 13.19 -12.51
CA ARG A 149 -4.85 12.24 -11.88
C ARG A 149 -4.10 11.16 -11.12
N LEU A 150 -3.09 11.59 -10.37
CA LEU A 150 -2.24 10.73 -9.58
C LEU A 150 -2.57 10.94 -8.09
N SER A 151 -3.48 10.16 -7.58
CA SER A 151 -3.97 10.28 -6.20
C SER A 151 -3.60 9.09 -5.30
N ILE A 152 -2.79 8.15 -5.82
CA ILE A 152 -2.48 6.91 -5.10
C ILE A 152 -0.98 6.71 -5.10
N ALA A 153 -0.40 6.53 -3.92
CA ALA A 153 1.03 6.27 -3.73
C ALA A 153 1.55 5.06 -4.53
N GLY A 154 2.85 5.02 -4.77
CA GLY A 154 3.54 3.98 -5.50
C GLY A 154 4.12 4.46 -6.83
N PHE A 155 5.02 3.66 -7.41
CA PHE A 155 5.83 4.10 -8.54
C PHE A 155 5.33 3.59 -9.91
N GLN A 156 4.49 2.55 -9.93
CA GLN A 156 3.93 1.98 -11.16
C GLN A 156 2.90 2.93 -11.78
N ASP A 157 2.88 3.00 -13.12
CA ASP A 157 1.84 3.68 -13.88
C ASP A 157 0.46 3.15 -13.52
N LYS A 158 -0.44 4.05 -13.17
CA LYS A 158 -1.82 3.71 -12.80
C LYS A 158 -2.76 4.88 -13.04
N VAL A 159 -4.04 4.57 -13.25
CA VAL A 159 -5.12 5.56 -13.27
C VAL A 159 -6.26 5.09 -12.40
N ALA A 160 -6.79 6.01 -11.60
CA ALA A 160 -7.95 5.75 -10.75
C ALA A 160 -9.24 6.09 -11.53
N VAL A 161 -10.19 5.16 -11.55
CA VAL A 161 -11.44 5.27 -12.28
C VAL A 161 -12.65 4.94 -11.42
N TYR A 162 -13.76 5.54 -11.70
CA TYR A 162 -15.07 5.08 -11.24
C TYR A 162 -15.56 4.03 -12.23
N SER A 163 -15.93 2.84 -11.74
CA SER A 163 -16.45 1.76 -12.57
C SER A 163 -17.94 1.57 -12.33
N GLU A 164 -18.70 1.46 -13.40
CA GLU A 164 -20.13 1.15 -13.41
C GLU A 164 -20.39 0.05 -14.43
N GLY A 165 -20.50 -1.18 -13.95
CA GLY A 165 -20.47 -2.35 -14.81
C GLY A 165 -19.17 -2.41 -15.60
N GLU A 166 -19.26 -2.52 -16.94
CA GLU A 166 -18.11 -2.54 -17.84
C GLU A 166 -17.61 -1.17 -18.30
N GLN A 167 -18.21 -0.08 -17.80
CA GLN A 167 -17.85 1.29 -18.17
C GLN A 167 -16.96 1.92 -17.12
N TRP A 168 -15.95 2.63 -17.57
CA TRP A 168 -15.05 3.40 -16.72
C TRP A 168 -15.22 4.89 -16.94
N PHE A 169 -15.03 5.64 -15.86
CA PHE A 169 -15.14 7.09 -15.88
C PHE A 169 -14.00 7.72 -15.08
N LEU A 170 -13.43 8.77 -15.63
CA LEU A 170 -12.62 9.69 -14.87
C LEU A 170 -13.57 10.59 -14.09
N VAL A 171 -13.38 10.69 -12.79
CA VAL A 171 -14.31 11.41 -11.91
C VAL A 171 -13.59 12.49 -11.11
N ASP A 172 -14.33 13.56 -10.83
CA ASP A 172 -13.91 14.65 -9.95
C ASP A 172 -15.11 15.06 -9.08
N GLY A 173 -14.87 15.51 -7.86
CA GLY A 173 -15.88 16.06 -6.98
C GLY A 173 -16.02 15.37 -5.63
N GLU A 174 -16.88 15.91 -4.80
CA GLU A 174 -17.10 15.45 -3.43
C GLU A 174 -17.81 14.09 -3.38
N GLN A 175 -18.89 13.97 -4.15
CA GLN A 175 -19.78 12.81 -4.13
C GLN A 175 -19.29 11.65 -4.98
N LEU A 176 -18.40 11.90 -5.94
CA LEU A 176 -17.80 10.88 -6.79
C LEU A 176 -16.34 10.68 -6.42
N ALA A 177 -15.98 9.43 -6.25
CA ALA A 177 -14.61 8.99 -6.04
C ALA A 177 -14.33 7.79 -6.93
N SER A 178 -13.06 7.58 -7.28
CA SER A 178 -12.66 6.38 -8.00
C SER A 178 -12.93 5.13 -7.16
N THR A 179 -13.43 4.08 -7.79
CA THR A 179 -13.73 2.78 -7.17
C THR A 179 -12.74 1.70 -7.57
N HIS A 180 -11.96 1.94 -8.64
CA HIS A 180 -10.98 1.01 -9.19
C HIS A 180 -9.69 1.73 -9.56
N ILE A 181 -8.64 0.93 -9.67
CA ILE A 181 -7.31 1.34 -10.13
C ILE A 181 -6.96 0.45 -11.32
N LEU A 182 -6.64 1.07 -12.46
CA LEU A 182 -6.14 0.39 -13.64
C LEU A 182 -4.62 0.52 -13.70
N LYS A 183 -3.91 -0.61 -13.68
CA LYS A 183 -2.45 -0.71 -13.74
C LYS A 183 -2.07 -1.43 -15.03
N PRO A 184 -1.58 -0.73 -16.08
CA PRO A 184 -1.11 -1.37 -17.31
C PRO A 184 0.24 -2.07 -17.08
N GLU A 185 0.53 -3.06 -17.92
CA GLU A 185 1.83 -3.71 -17.96
C GLU A 185 2.95 -2.66 -18.06
N PRO A 186 4.04 -2.71 -17.26
CA PRO A 186 5.14 -1.74 -17.32
C PRO A 186 5.78 -1.63 -18.71
N VAL A 187 6.29 -0.44 -19.04
CA VAL A 187 7.09 -0.22 -20.26
C VAL A 187 8.47 -0.87 -20.15
N SER A 188 8.99 -0.97 -18.92
CA SER A 188 10.31 -1.56 -18.65
C SER A 188 10.33 -3.05 -18.99
N SER A 189 11.25 -3.47 -19.84
CA SER A 189 11.46 -4.90 -20.18
C SER A 189 11.88 -5.74 -18.98
N VAL A 190 12.53 -5.12 -17.97
CA VAL A 190 12.94 -5.78 -16.72
C VAL A 190 11.73 -6.21 -15.88
N LEU A 191 10.62 -5.48 -15.99
CA LEU A 191 9.38 -5.71 -15.22
C LEU A 191 8.25 -6.29 -16.06
N GLN A 192 8.56 -6.84 -17.24
CA GLN A 192 7.55 -7.52 -18.05
C GLN A 192 6.97 -8.72 -17.30
N GLY A 193 5.65 -8.85 -17.32
CA GLY A 193 4.91 -9.86 -16.56
C GLY A 193 4.43 -9.39 -15.19
N LEU A 194 4.65 -8.10 -14.82
CA LEU A 194 4.24 -7.57 -13.50
C LEU A 194 2.73 -7.68 -13.29
N ALA A 195 1.91 -7.31 -14.28
CA ALA A 195 0.45 -7.42 -14.17
C ALA A 195 0.00 -8.87 -13.97
N SER A 196 0.60 -9.83 -14.68
CA SER A 196 0.33 -11.26 -14.47
C SER A 196 0.81 -11.76 -13.13
N SER A 197 1.97 -11.29 -12.64
CA SER A 197 2.52 -11.66 -11.33
C SER A 197 1.63 -11.15 -10.19
N GLU A 198 1.22 -9.89 -10.24
CA GLU A 198 0.32 -9.32 -9.23
C GLU A 198 -1.05 -10.01 -9.27
N PHE A 199 -1.62 -10.22 -10.45
CA PHE A 199 -2.88 -10.93 -10.61
C PHE A 199 -2.83 -12.35 -10.01
N PHE A 200 -1.84 -13.16 -10.39
CA PHE A 200 -1.66 -14.51 -9.87
C PHE A 200 -1.49 -14.52 -8.34
N SER A 201 -0.60 -13.66 -7.81
CA SER A 201 -0.29 -13.63 -6.38
C SER A 201 -1.48 -13.17 -5.53
N MET A 202 -2.26 -12.19 -6.01
CA MET A 202 -3.49 -11.74 -5.36
C MET A 202 -4.57 -12.83 -5.34
N ARG A 203 -4.74 -13.54 -6.45
CA ARG A 203 -5.67 -14.70 -6.55
C ARG A 203 -5.21 -15.84 -5.66
N LEU A 204 -3.89 -16.12 -5.59
CA LEU A 204 -3.33 -17.14 -4.70
C LEU A 204 -3.56 -16.80 -3.23
N ALA A 205 -3.33 -15.55 -2.83
CA ALA A 205 -3.61 -15.09 -1.47
C ALA A 205 -5.08 -15.31 -1.08
N THR A 206 -6.01 -14.96 -1.98
CA THR A 206 -7.45 -15.21 -1.78
C THR A 206 -7.75 -16.71 -1.62
N ALA A 207 -7.18 -17.55 -2.48
CA ALA A 207 -7.41 -19.00 -2.48
C ALA A 207 -6.95 -19.68 -1.16
N VAL A 208 -5.90 -19.14 -0.52
CA VAL A 208 -5.40 -19.66 0.76
C VAL A 208 -6.02 -18.99 1.99
N GLY A 209 -7.00 -18.10 1.79
CA GLY A 209 -7.77 -17.48 2.88
C GLY A 209 -7.15 -16.21 3.46
N ILE A 210 -6.30 -15.50 2.70
CA ILE A 210 -5.87 -14.13 3.00
C ILE A 210 -6.85 -13.18 2.32
N ARG A 211 -7.39 -12.23 3.08
CA ARG A 211 -8.29 -11.22 2.53
C ARG A 211 -7.51 -10.25 1.65
N THR A 212 -7.87 -10.12 0.38
CA THR A 212 -7.24 -9.26 -0.60
C THR A 212 -8.22 -8.27 -1.22
N ALA A 213 -7.71 -7.19 -1.82
CA ALA A 213 -8.46 -6.41 -2.79
C ALA A 213 -8.87 -7.32 -3.96
N ALA A 214 -10.08 -7.14 -4.49
CA ALA A 214 -10.50 -7.90 -5.67
C ALA A 214 -9.73 -7.43 -6.91
N VAL A 215 -9.33 -8.37 -7.75
CA VAL A 215 -8.55 -8.12 -8.96
C VAL A 215 -9.13 -8.84 -10.16
N GLU A 216 -8.99 -8.21 -11.31
CA GLU A 216 -9.35 -8.75 -12.62
C GLU A 216 -8.26 -8.39 -13.64
N LEU A 217 -7.97 -9.28 -14.57
CA LEU A 217 -7.01 -9.02 -15.63
C LEU A 217 -7.75 -8.72 -16.93
N LEU A 218 -7.60 -7.49 -17.41
CA LEU A 218 -8.28 -6.98 -18.58
C LEU A 218 -7.35 -7.01 -19.81
N GLN A 219 -7.96 -7.17 -21.00
CA GLN A 219 -7.30 -7.03 -22.31
C GLN A 219 -7.92 -5.84 -23.05
N VAL A 220 -7.15 -4.73 -23.31
CA VAL A 220 -7.68 -3.47 -23.88
C VAL A 220 -6.87 -2.84 -25.03
N PRO A 221 -6.30 -3.47 -26.03
CA PRO A 221 -5.77 -4.82 -26.15
C PRO A 221 -4.58 -5.12 -25.25
N GLU A 222 -3.93 -4.12 -24.67
CA GLU A 222 -2.84 -4.28 -23.71
C GLU A 222 -3.36 -4.93 -22.42
N ARG A 223 -2.49 -5.67 -21.75
CA ARG A 223 -2.82 -6.26 -20.44
C ARG A 223 -2.86 -5.18 -19.37
N VAL A 224 -3.97 -5.12 -18.64
CA VAL A 224 -4.22 -4.14 -17.57
C VAL A 224 -4.77 -4.86 -16.35
N LEU A 225 -4.12 -4.72 -15.21
CA LEU A 225 -4.66 -5.19 -13.95
C LEU A 225 -5.68 -4.17 -13.44
N ASN A 226 -6.91 -4.61 -13.22
CA ASN A 226 -7.98 -3.86 -12.60
C ASN A 226 -8.10 -4.26 -11.13
N VAL A 227 -7.90 -3.30 -10.22
CA VAL A 227 -7.93 -3.52 -8.77
C VAL A 227 -9.10 -2.76 -8.17
N SER A 228 -10.02 -3.46 -7.51
CA SER A 228 -11.11 -2.82 -6.77
C SER A 228 -10.59 -2.15 -5.50
N ARG A 229 -10.95 -0.91 -5.27
CA ARG A 229 -10.56 -0.15 -4.08
C ARG A 229 -11.38 -0.60 -2.87
N PHE A 230 -10.72 -1.16 -1.86
CA PHE A 230 -11.33 -1.58 -0.60
C PHE A 230 -11.67 -0.40 0.34
N ASP A 231 -11.09 0.76 0.07
CA ASP A 231 -11.34 2.01 0.80
C ASP A 231 -12.49 2.84 0.18
N ARG A 232 -13.31 2.20 -0.65
CA ARG A 232 -14.48 2.80 -1.32
C ARG A 232 -15.70 1.91 -1.19
N LYS A 233 -16.84 2.53 -0.92
CA LYS A 233 -18.12 1.84 -0.87
C LYS A 233 -19.14 2.62 -1.70
N ALA A 234 -19.54 2.04 -2.83
CA ALA A 234 -20.61 2.60 -3.65
C ALA A 234 -21.93 2.57 -2.90
N GLY A 235 -22.73 3.61 -3.04
CA GLY A 235 -24.04 3.76 -2.42
C GLY A 235 -24.96 4.59 -3.31
N PRO A 236 -26.26 4.71 -2.95
CA PRO A 236 -27.26 5.41 -3.76
C PRO A 236 -26.99 6.93 -3.91
N PHE A 237 -26.20 7.51 -3.02
CA PHE A 237 -25.88 8.94 -3.01
C PHE A 237 -24.43 9.24 -3.44
N GLY A 238 -23.74 8.26 -4.06
CA GLY A 238 -22.35 8.39 -4.49
C GLY A 238 -21.42 7.37 -3.87
N VAL A 239 -20.14 7.71 -3.73
CA VAL A 239 -19.10 6.81 -3.20
C VAL A 239 -18.66 7.29 -1.81
N HIS A 240 -18.96 6.50 -0.80
CA HIS A 240 -18.44 6.71 0.55
C HIS A 240 -16.97 6.27 0.63
N ARG A 241 -16.12 7.14 1.17
CA ARG A 241 -14.69 6.88 1.39
C ARG A 241 -14.49 6.33 2.78
N ILE A 242 -13.79 5.20 2.89
CA ILE A 242 -13.42 4.57 4.17
C ILE A 242 -12.00 4.99 4.50
N HIS A 243 -11.77 5.48 5.72
CA HIS A 243 -10.45 5.95 6.08
C HIS A 243 -9.49 4.80 6.29
N VAL A 244 -8.37 4.86 5.59
CA VAL A 244 -7.22 3.95 5.73
C VAL A 244 -5.94 4.77 5.85
N ILE A 245 -4.99 4.24 6.58
CA ILE A 245 -3.60 4.72 6.64
C ILE A 245 -2.68 3.57 6.28
N ASP A 246 -1.56 3.86 5.59
CA ASP A 246 -0.55 2.85 5.33
C ASP A 246 0.35 2.60 6.57
N GLY A 247 1.16 1.55 6.52
CA GLY A 247 2.02 1.18 7.64
C GLY A 247 3.09 2.25 7.96
N ALA A 248 3.53 3.04 6.98
CA ALA A 248 4.46 4.14 7.23
C ALA A 248 3.77 5.28 8.01
N GLN A 249 2.54 5.65 7.64
CA GLN A 249 1.71 6.60 8.38
C GLN A 249 1.41 6.11 9.79
N ALA A 250 1.08 4.82 9.93
CA ALA A 250 0.77 4.22 11.23
C ALA A 250 1.99 4.19 12.16
N LEU A 251 3.19 3.95 11.61
CA LEU A 251 4.46 3.94 12.36
C LEU A 251 5.07 5.33 12.56
N GLY A 252 4.53 6.38 11.93
CA GLY A 252 5.09 7.73 11.98
C GLY A 252 6.47 7.82 11.34
N VAL A 253 6.68 7.15 10.20
CA VAL A 253 7.94 7.22 9.44
C VAL A 253 7.73 7.91 8.10
N SER A 254 8.79 8.50 7.55
CA SER A 254 8.76 9.12 6.23
C SER A 254 8.59 8.06 5.12
N ALA A 255 8.16 8.49 3.93
CA ALA A 255 8.07 7.63 2.75
C ALA A 255 9.41 6.98 2.39
N GLY A 256 10.53 7.65 2.65
CA GLY A 256 11.89 7.12 2.45
C GLY A 256 12.27 6.00 3.43
N ALA A 257 11.59 5.91 4.59
CA ALA A 257 11.83 4.91 5.62
C ALA A 257 10.82 3.74 5.59
N LYS A 258 10.14 3.52 4.46
CA LYS A 258 9.16 2.45 4.27
C LYS A 258 9.77 1.04 4.28
N TYR A 259 11.04 0.90 3.92
CA TYR A 259 11.85 -0.32 4.05
C TYR A 259 12.54 -0.35 5.40
N GLU A 260 12.82 -1.54 5.95
CA GLU A 260 13.56 -1.66 7.22
C GLU A 260 14.99 -1.13 7.11
N ARG A 261 15.60 -1.27 5.92
CA ARG A 261 16.89 -0.69 5.54
C ARG A 261 16.69 0.52 4.63
N PRO A 262 16.46 1.71 5.18
CA PRO A 262 16.08 2.88 4.37
C PRO A 262 17.18 3.35 3.41
N TYR A 263 18.44 2.97 3.66
CA TYR A 263 19.60 3.31 2.84
C TYR A 263 20.03 2.15 1.90
N GLY A 264 19.23 1.07 1.85
CA GLY A 264 19.48 -0.08 0.99
C GLY A 264 20.36 -1.17 1.61
N SER A 265 20.77 -2.14 0.75
CA SER A 265 21.48 -3.36 1.14
C SER A 265 23.02 -3.25 0.98
N GLY A 266 23.55 -2.07 0.61
CA GLY A 266 24.99 -1.83 0.44
C GLY A 266 25.81 -2.13 1.70
N ARG A 267 27.06 -2.62 1.52
CA ARG A 267 27.94 -3.08 2.60
C ARG A 267 28.04 -2.13 3.79
N ASP A 268 28.13 -0.83 3.53
CA ASP A 268 28.38 0.19 4.55
C ASP A 268 27.11 0.64 5.29
N VAL A 269 25.92 0.36 4.73
CA VAL A 269 24.62 0.83 5.26
C VAL A 269 23.66 -0.29 5.65
N LYS A 270 23.92 -1.54 5.27
CA LYS A 270 23.00 -2.68 5.50
C LYS A 270 22.64 -2.95 6.95
N ASN A 271 23.47 -2.47 7.89
CA ASN A 271 23.23 -2.63 9.32
C ASN A 271 22.38 -1.50 9.92
N ILE A 272 22.07 -0.45 9.14
CA ILE A 272 21.20 0.65 9.57
C ILE A 272 19.75 0.19 9.29
N ARG A 273 19.02 -0.15 10.37
CA ARG A 273 17.67 -0.71 10.35
C ARG A 273 16.68 0.21 11.07
N GLU A 274 16.66 1.48 10.69
CA GLU A 274 15.86 2.52 11.33
C GLU A 274 14.47 2.69 10.71
N GLY A 275 14.20 2.01 9.61
CA GLY A 275 12.95 2.10 8.90
C GLY A 275 11.82 1.27 9.51
N ALA A 276 10.77 1.07 8.73
CA ALA A 276 9.65 0.24 9.10
C ALA A 276 10.05 -1.23 9.23
N SER A 277 9.57 -1.90 10.28
CA SER A 277 9.90 -3.31 10.53
C SER A 277 8.69 -4.09 11.03
N LEU A 278 8.71 -5.40 10.83
CA LEU A 278 7.64 -6.28 11.31
C LEU A 278 7.42 -6.18 12.81
N PRO A 279 8.45 -6.21 13.69
CA PRO A 279 8.22 -6.03 15.13
C PRO A 279 7.45 -4.76 15.49
N ARG A 280 7.78 -3.61 14.87
CA ARG A 280 7.06 -2.35 15.10
C ARG A 280 5.60 -2.43 14.65
N LEU A 281 5.32 -3.08 13.51
CA LEU A 281 3.94 -3.30 13.03
C LEU A 281 3.16 -4.24 13.95
N PHE A 282 3.80 -5.28 14.50
CA PHE A 282 3.17 -6.17 15.48
C PHE A 282 2.89 -5.46 16.82
N ASP A 283 3.75 -4.57 17.25
CA ASP A 283 3.55 -3.77 18.46
C ASP A 283 2.39 -2.79 18.30
N LEU A 284 2.27 -2.15 17.14
CA LEU A 284 1.13 -1.28 16.81
C LEU A 284 -0.23 -1.98 16.98
N LEU A 285 -0.31 -3.26 16.62
CA LEU A 285 -1.55 -4.04 16.69
C LEU A 285 -1.89 -4.55 18.10
N GLN A 286 -1.05 -4.31 19.11
CA GLN A 286 -1.39 -4.66 20.49
C GLN A 286 -2.56 -3.81 21.01
N GLU A 287 -2.70 -2.58 20.52
CA GLU A 287 -3.75 -1.63 20.91
C GLU A 287 -4.96 -1.66 19.97
N SER A 288 -5.03 -2.59 19.01
CA SER A 288 -6.18 -2.76 18.14
C SER A 288 -7.39 -3.31 18.90
N ALA A 289 -8.61 -3.11 18.39
CA ALA A 289 -9.82 -3.63 19.01
C ALA A 289 -9.84 -5.17 19.14
N LYS A 290 -9.10 -5.88 18.27
CA LYS A 290 -9.02 -7.35 18.22
C LYS A 290 -7.56 -7.83 18.08
N PRO A 291 -6.70 -7.60 19.09
CA PRO A 291 -5.26 -7.78 18.96
C PRO A 291 -4.84 -9.18 18.47
N LEU A 292 -5.43 -10.22 19.02
CA LEU A 292 -5.09 -11.61 18.65
C LEU A 292 -5.42 -11.93 17.19
N LEU A 293 -6.57 -11.42 16.70
CA LEU A 293 -7.01 -11.63 15.33
C LEU A 293 -6.10 -10.86 14.36
N GLU A 294 -5.90 -9.57 14.63
CA GLU A 294 -5.12 -8.70 13.76
C GLU A 294 -3.66 -9.14 13.69
N ARG A 295 -3.05 -9.50 14.81
CA ARG A 295 -1.68 -10.02 14.86
C ARG A 295 -1.53 -11.36 14.13
N ARG A 296 -2.53 -12.24 14.22
CA ARG A 296 -2.53 -13.49 13.43
C ARG A 296 -2.69 -13.20 11.94
N THR A 297 -3.50 -12.21 11.57
CA THR A 297 -3.68 -11.79 10.18
C THR A 297 -2.37 -11.22 9.63
N LEU A 298 -1.68 -10.37 10.39
CA LEU A 298 -0.35 -9.84 10.01
C LEU A 298 0.70 -10.97 9.91
N LEU A 299 0.69 -11.95 10.81
CA LEU A 299 1.58 -13.12 10.72
C LEU A 299 1.37 -13.88 9.40
N ARG A 300 0.12 -14.14 9.03
CA ARG A 300 -0.21 -14.82 7.76
C ARG A 300 0.21 -13.99 6.55
N TRP A 301 0.01 -12.68 6.61
CA TRP A 301 0.49 -11.77 5.58
C TRP A 301 2.02 -11.86 5.45
N ALA A 302 2.77 -11.76 6.54
CA ALA A 302 4.24 -11.82 6.53
C ALA A 302 4.76 -13.17 6.00
N ILE A 303 4.17 -14.29 6.45
CA ILE A 303 4.50 -15.62 5.93
C ILE A 303 4.23 -15.70 4.42
N PHE A 304 3.10 -15.17 3.96
CA PHE A 304 2.74 -15.21 2.54
C PHE A 304 3.73 -14.40 1.68
N GLN A 305 4.21 -13.23 2.16
CA GLN A 305 5.23 -12.47 1.46
C GLN A 305 6.52 -13.30 1.25
N VAL A 306 6.93 -14.06 2.26
CA VAL A 306 8.07 -14.99 2.16
C VAL A 306 7.78 -16.10 1.14
N LEU A 307 6.61 -16.74 1.20
CA LEU A 307 6.26 -17.86 0.32
C LEU A 307 6.21 -17.48 -1.14
N ILE A 308 5.76 -16.27 -1.47
CA ILE A 308 5.75 -15.76 -2.85
C ILE A 308 7.05 -15.02 -3.22
N ALA A 309 8.02 -14.93 -2.31
CA ALA A 309 9.24 -14.14 -2.49
C ALA A 309 8.95 -12.70 -2.93
N ASN A 310 8.10 -11.98 -2.19
CA ASN A 310 7.82 -10.58 -2.46
C ASN A 310 8.90 -9.69 -1.85
N ALA A 311 9.81 -9.17 -2.67
CA ALA A 311 10.87 -8.27 -2.22
C ALA A 311 10.37 -6.84 -1.93
N ASP A 312 9.17 -6.47 -2.39
CA ASP A 312 8.61 -5.13 -2.24
C ASP A 312 7.52 -5.04 -1.16
N ALA A 313 7.51 -5.99 -0.22
CA ALA A 313 6.54 -6.04 0.89
C ALA A 313 6.86 -5.02 1.99
N HIS A 314 6.99 -3.74 1.62
CA HIS A 314 7.31 -2.64 2.55
C HIS A 314 6.07 -2.09 3.28
N ALA A 315 6.28 -1.18 4.25
CA ALA A 315 5.21 -0.66 5.10
C ALA A 315 4.07 0.03 4.33
N LYS A 316 4.35 0.65 3.17
CA LYS A 316 3.32 1.29 2.35
C LYS A 316 2.46 0.30 1.54
N ASN A 317 2.87 -0.99 1.44
CA ASN A 317 2.10 -2.07 0.84
C ASN A 317 1.27 -2.84 1.89
N LEU A 318 1.12 -2.26 3.08
CA LEU A 318 0.24 -2.71 4.14
C LEU A 318 -0.59 -1.52 4.62
N SER A 319 -1.91 -1.68 4.72
CA SER A 319 -2.80 -0.61 5.18
C SER A 319 -3.67 -1.08 6.33
N PHE A 320 -4.13 -0.10 7.11
CA PHE A 320 -5.04 -0.30 8.23
C PHE A 320 -6.28 0.58 8.04
N TYR A 321 -7.46 0.02 8.26
CA TYR A 321 -8.63 0.82 8.55
C TYR A 321 -8.43 1.55 9.87
N SER A 322 -8.70 2.85 9.90
CA SER A 322 -8.62 3.69 11.09
C SER A 322 -9.98 4.26 11.41
N SER A 323 -10.45 4.00 12.62
CA SER A 323 -11.77 4.41 13.09
C SER A 323 -11.77 4.64 14.60
N SER A 324 -12.91 5.02 15.17
CA SER A 324 -13.11 5.12 16.62
C SER A 324 -12.93 3.78 17.37
N GLU A 325 -13.01 2.65 16.67
CA GLU A 325 -12.75 1.32 17.23
C GLU A 325 -11.24 0.98 17.24
N GLY A 326 -10.38 1.86 16.72
CA GLY A 326 -8.95 1.65 16.58
C GLY A 326 -8.55 1.15 15.19
N LEU A 327 -7.36 0.54 15.10
CA LEU A 327 -6.79 0.04 13.86
C LEU A 327 -7.21 -1.43 13.61
N SER A 328 -7.50 -1.75 12.35
CA SER A 328 -7.63 -3.12 11.87
C SER A 328 -7.01 -3.28 10.48
N LEU A 329 -6.45 -4.45 10.17
CA LEU A 329 -5.80 -4.68 8.89
C LEU A 329 -6.80 -4.56 7.73
N ALA A 330 -6.44 -3.77 6.74
CA ALA A 330 -7.14 -3.70 5.47
C ALA A 330 -6.84 -4.96 4.61
N PRO A 331 -7.60 -5.23 3.53
CA PRO A 331 -7.26 -6.28 2.59
C PRO A 331 -5.85 -6.09 2.02
N ALA A 332 -5.12 -7.18 1.80
CA ALA A 332 -3.82 -7.16 1.16
C ALA A 332 -3.94 -6.73 -0.31
N TYR A 333 -2.92 -6.04 -0.80
CA TYR A 333 -2.81 -5.53 -2.17
C TYR A 333 -1.34 -5.48 -2.58
N ASP A 334 -1.08 -5.28 -3.86
CA ASP A 334 0.28 -5.10 -4.41
C ASP A 334 1.20 -6.29 -4.09
N LEU A 335 0.65 -7.50 -4.22
CA LEU A 335 1.36 -8.75 -3.96
C LEU A 335 2.08 -9.19 -5.23
N VAL A 336 3.40 -9.06 -5.27
CA VAL A 336 4.23 -9.35 -6.45
C VAL A 336 5.33 -10.32 -6.08
N SER A 337 5.56 -11.31 -6.93
CA SER A 337 6.65 -12.26 -6.75
C SER A 337 7.84 -11.92 -7.65
N VAL A 338 9.05 -11.92 -7.06
CA VAL A 338 10.28 -11.75 -7.84
C VAL A 338 10.57 -12.92 -8.79
N HIS A 339 9.91 -14.07 -8.59
CA HIS A 339 10.03 -15.23 -9.48
C HIS A 339 9.44 -14.98 -10.89
N ALA A 340 8.59 -13.96 -11.04
CA ALA A 340 8.08 -13.54 -12.34
C ALA A 340 9.19 -13.05 -13.29
N PHE A 341 10.29 -12.53 -12.73
CA PHE A 341 11.31 -11.78 -13.48
C PHE A 341 12.61 -12.57 -13.60
N GLU A 342 13.20 -12.53 -14.78
CA GLU A 342 14.49 -13.19 -15.09
C GLU A 342 15.71 -12.32 -14.79
N SER A 343 15.50 -11.01 -14.58
CA SER A 343 16.58 -10.05 -14.42
C SER A 343 17.34 -10.24 -13.11
N SER A 344 18.67 -10.32 -13.21
CA SER A 344 19.58 -10.28 -12.07
C SER A 344 19.77 -8.88 -11.49
N ALA A 345 19.26 -7.84 -12.16
CA ALA A 345 19.37 -6.46 -11.70
C ALA A 345 18.36 -6.10 -10.60
N LEU A 346 17.37 -6.97 -10.35
CA LEU A 346 16.39 -6.75 -9.29
C LEU A 346 16.97 -7.15 -7.93
N ASP A 347 16.83 -6.24 -6.95
CA ASP A 347 17.07 -6.59 -5.56
C ASP A 347 15.98 -7.59 -5.11
N ARG A 348 16.44 -8.73 -4.58
CA ARG A 348 15.57 -9.82 -4.10
C ARG A 348 15.51 -9.87 -2.59
N SER A 349 16.10 -8.88 -1.92
CA SER A 349 16.08 -8.76 -0.46
C SER A 349 14.66 -8.47 0.03
N TYR A 350 14.28 -9.05 1.16
CA TYR A 350 13.01 -8.71 1.80
C TYR A 350 13.00 -7.25 2.25
N ALA A 351 11.88 -6.58 2.04
CA ALA A 351 11.68 -5.20 2.48
C ALA A 351 11.75 -5.05 4.01
N MET A 352 11.32 -6.07 4.74
CA MET A 352 11.38 -6.19 6.20
C MET A 352 11.87 -7.58 6.56
N ALA A 353 12.77 -7.67 7.54
CA ALA A 353 13.43 -8.90 7.92
C ALA A 353 12.49 -9.89 8.64
N ILE A 354 12.79 -11.17 8.46
CA ILE A 354 12.33 -12.24 9.34
C ILE A 354 13.48 -12.61 10.30
N GLY A 355 13.37 -12.17 11.55
CA GLY A 355 14.52 -12.19 12.46
C GLY A 355 15.59 -11.19 12.02
N ASP A 356 16.74 -11.69 11.59
CA ASP A 356 17.79 -10.91 10.95
C ASP A 356 17.98 -11.24 9.46
N ALA A 357 17.18 -12.20 8.93
CA ALA A 357 17.25 -12.62 7.53
C ALA A 357 16.51 -11.63 6.61
N PHE A 358 17.21 -11.18 5.57
CA PHE A 358 16.69 -10.36 4.49
C PHE A 358 16.59 -11.10 3.15
N SER A 359 16.95 -12.38 3.12
CA SER A 359 16.82 -13.21 1.92
C SER A 359 16.30 -14.60 2.26
N ALA A 360 15.81 -15.28 1.23
CA ALA A 360 15.35 -16.65 1.38
C ALA A 360 16.48 -17.57 1.84
N GLU A 361 17.70 -17.35 1.37
CA GLU A 361 18.89 -18.16 1.69
C GLU A 361 19.31 -18.05 3.16
N GLU A 362 19.10 -16.89 3.77
CA GLU A 362 19.40 -16.62 5.18
C GLU A 362 18.38 -17.23 6.14
N LEU A 363 17.16 -17.53 5.66
CA LEU A 363 16.08 -18.06 6.50
C LEU A 363 16.43 -19.45 7.07
N SER A 364 16.31 -19.56 8.38
CA SER A 364 16.52 -20.76 9.16
C SER A 364 15.46 -20.91 10.26
N PRO A 365 15.35 -22.05 10.96
CA PRO A 365 14.50 -22.16 12.14
C PRO A 365 14.84 -21.14 13.23
N TYR A 366 16.12 -20.73 13.33
CA TYR A 366 16.57 -19.71 14.27
C TYR A 366 15.99 -18.34 13.93
N GLU A 367 16.03 -17.92 12.66
CA GLU A 367 15.49 -16.62 12.22
C GLU A 367 13.97 -16.52 12.44
N TRP A 368 13.24 -17.61 12.18
CA TRP A 368 11.81 -17.65 12.49
C TRP A 368 11.53 -17.63 14.01
N ALA A 369 12.37 -18.26 14.83
CA ALA A 369 12.23 -18.20 16.28
C ALA A 369 12.56 -16.80 16.82
N LEU A 370 13.58 -16.15 16.28
CA LEU A 370 13.96 -14.77 16.60
C LEU A 370 12.86 -13.77 16.16
N PHE A 371 12.27 -13.96 14.97
CA PHE A 371 11.10 -13.21 14.54
C PHE A 371 9.93 -13.37 15.50
N ALA A 372 9.64 -14.62 15.93
CA ALA A 372 8.56 -14.89 16.88
C ALA A 372 8.77 -14.14 18.19
N GLU A 373 10.01 -14.14 18.73
CA GLU A 373 10.36 -13.44 19.96
C GLU A 373 10.20 -11.93 19.82
N ARG A 374 10.83 -11.33 18.80
CA ARG A 374 10.76 -9.87 18.55
C ARG A 374 9.35 -9.38 18.30
N CYS A 375 8.53 -10.21 17.64
CA CYS A 375 7.11 -9.90 17.42
C CYS A 375 6.21 -10.31 18.58
N LYS A 376 6.75 -10.81 19.70
CA LYS A 376 6.01 -11.27 20.88
C LYS A 376 4.92 -12.29 20.49
N LEU A 377 5.28 -13.27 19.66
CA LEU A 377 4.42 -14.38 19.21
C LEU A 377 4.91 -15.70 19.78
N PRO A 378 4.00 -16.65 20.11
CA PRO A 378 4.42 -18.00 20.46
C PRO A 378 5.13 -18.69 19.26
N LYS A 379 6.34 -19.22 19.46
CA LYS A 379 7.11 -19.95 18.43
C LYS A 379 6.28 -21.09 17.78
N GLY A 380 5.49 -21.81 18.60
CA GLY A 380 4.60 -22.85 18.11
C GLY A 380 3.45 -22.35 17.23
N LEU A 381 3.00 -21.10 17.41
CA LEU A 381 2.02 -20.47 16.51
C LEU A 381 2.66 -20.19 15.17
N VAL A 382 3.85 -19.57 15.16
CA VAL A 382 4.59 -19.26 13.92
C VAL A 382 4.88 -20.55 13.13
N ALA A 383 5.39 -21.59 13.78
CA ALA A 383 5.65 -22.89 13.16
C ALA A 383 4.40 -23.50 12.51
N ARG A 384 3.28 -23.48 13.21
CA ARG A 384 2.01 -24.04 12.72
C ARG A 384 1.44 -23.24 11.55
N GLU A 385 1.42 -21.90 11.63
CA GLU A 385 0.92 -21.05 10.53
C GLU A 385 1.82 -21.17 9.30
N LEU A 386 3.15 -21.24 9.48
CA LEU A 386 4.10 -21.45 8.39
C LEU A 386 3.87 -22.77 7.67
N ALA A 387 3.78 -23.89 8.43
CA ALA A 387 3.54 -25.22 7.85
C ALA A 387 2.19 -25.27 7.12
N MET A 388 1.14 -24.71 7.74
CA MET A 388 -0.21 -24.72 7.18
C MET A 388 -0.31 -23.88 5.89
N LEU A 389 0.23 -22.66 5.88
CA LEU A 389 0.19 -21.80 4.71
C LEU A 389 1.04 -22.36 3.59
N SER A 390 2.25 -22.89 3.89
CA SER A 390 3.09 -23.55 2.88
C SER A 390 2.36 -24.71 2.20
N ALA A 391 1.63 -25.52 2.96
CA ALA A 391 0.85 -26.64 2.40
C ALA A 391 -0.32 -26.14 1.54
N ARG A 392 -1.07 -25.13 2.00
CA ARG A 392 -2.20 -24.57 1.25
C ARG A 392 -1.76 -23.90 -0.04
N VAL A 393 -0.72 -23.08 0.02
CA VAL A 393 -0.14 -22.41 -1.15
C VAL A 393 0.28 -23.46 -2.17
N SER A 394 1.13 -24.41 -1.78
CA SER A 394 1.60 -25.47 -2.66
C SER A 394 0.46 -26.27 -3.30
N GLY A 395 -0.59 -26.60 -2.54
CA GLY A 395 -1.76 -27.34 -3.04
C GLY A 395 -2.67 -26.56 -3.98
N SER A 396 -2.54 -25.23 -4.03
CA SER A 396 -3.37 -24.36 -4.88
C SER A 396 -2.70 -23.97 -6.21
N LEU A 397 -1.38 -24.15 -6.35
CA LEU A 397 -0.61 -23.57 -7.45
C LEU A 397 -1.07 -24.01 -8.84
N GLU A 398 -1.19 -25.31 -9.09
CA GLU A 398 -1.49 -25.86 -10.43
C GLU A 398 -2.91 -25.49 -10.89
N THR A 399 -3.89 -25.68 -10.00
CA THR A 399 -5.29 -25.35 -10.32
C THR A 399 -5.45 -23.86 -10.58
N LEU A 400 -4.80 -23.02 -9.77
CA LEU A 400 -4.85 -21.57 -9.91
C LEU A 400 -4.08 -21.12 -11.17
N GLY A 401 -2.94 -21.76 -11.47
CA GLY A 401 -2.17 -21.47 -12.67
C GLY A 401 -3.01 -21.66 -13.93
N THR A 402 -3.67 -22.80 -14.04
CA THR A 402 -4.58 -23.09 -15.16
C THR A 402 -5.70 -22.04 -15.26
N ALA A 403 -6.31 -21.69 -14.14
CA ALA A 403 -7.40 -20.71 -14.11
C ALA A 403 -6.92 -19.30 -14.51
N THR A 404 -5.79 -18.83 -13.98
CA THR A 404 -5.28 -17.49 -14.28
C THR A 404 -4.76 -17.34 -15.70
N ILE A 405 -4.20 -18.41 -16.30
CA ILE A 405 -3.84 -18.44 -17.73
C ILE A 405 -5.11 -18.33 -18.60
N ALA A 406 -6.16 -19.07 -18.25
CA ALA A 406 -7.44 -18.97 -18.96
C ALA A 406 -8.09 -17.57 -18.86
N GLU A 407 -7.81 -16.83 -17.79
CA GLU A 407 -8.22 -15.43 -17.57
C GLU A 407 -7.25 -14.40 -18.21
N GLY A 408 -6.22 -14.84 -18.94
CA GLY A 408 -5.33 -13.97 -19.73
C GLY A 408 -3.97 -13.65 -19.10
N ALA A 409 -3.60 -14.30 -18.00
CA ALA A 409 -2.23 -14.18 -17.47
C ALA A 409 -1.22 -14.81 -18.44
N GLU A 410 0.00 -14.26 -18.47
CA GLU A 410 1.08 -14.73 -19.31
C GLU A 410 1.54 -16.13 -18.89
N PRO A 411 1.40 -17.18 -19.74
CA PRO A 411 1.73 -18.55 -19.34
C PRO A 411 3.16 -18.71 -18.83
N SER A 412 4.14 -18.14 -19.51
CA SER A 412 5.56 -18.24 -19.11
C SER A 412 5.86 -17.60 -17.76
N VAL A 413 5.13 -16.54 -17.39
CA VAL A 413 5.20 -15.89 -16.07
C VAL A 413 4.59 -16.80 -15.01
N VAL A 414 3.41 -17.35 -15.27
CA VAL A 414 2.70 -18.25 -14.36
C VAL A 414 3.54 -19.51 -14.07
N ASP A 415 4.16 -20.10 -15.08
CA ASP A 415 5.03 -21.28 -14.93
C ASP A 415 6.23 -20.96 -14.03
N ARG A 416 6.87 -19.82 -14.22
CA ARG A 416 7.98 -19.38 -13.33
C ARG A 416 7.51 -19.15 -11.90
N LEU A 417 6.32 -18.55 -11.72
CA LEU A 417 5.72 -18.34 -10.39
C LEU A 417 5.46 -19.66 -9.69
N ILE A 418 4.82 -20.63 -10.37
CA ILE A 418 4.53 -21.96 -9.81
C ILE A 418 5.83 -22.64 -9.39
N ALA A 419 6.83 -22.69 -10.26
CA ALA A 419 8.10 -23.32 -9.97
C ALA A 419 8.84 -22.67 -8.78
N GLY A 420 8.88 -21.32 -8.75
CA GLY A 420 9.55 -20.55 -7.70
C GLY A 420 8.86 -20.69 -6.34
N ILE A 421 7.55 -20.47 -6.31
CA ILE A 421 6.74 -20.53 -5.10
C ILE A 421 6.70 -21.95 -4.54
N SER A 422 6.62 -22.99 -5.39
CA SER A 422 6.66 -24.39 -4.96
C SER A 422 7.97 -24.73 -4.23
N ARG A 423 9.12 -24.27 -4.76
CA ARG A 423 10.43 -24.44 -4.10
C ARG A 423 10.45 -23.78 -2.73
N GLU A 424 9.96 -22.53 -2.64
CA GLU A 424 9.95 -21.80 -1.36
C GLU A 424 8.99 -22.45 -0.35
N CYS A 425 7.81 -22.88 -0.76
CA CYS A 425 6.89 -23.62 0.10
C CYS A 425 7.51 -24.91 0.67
N SER A 426 8.21 -25.67 -0.17
CA SER A 426 8.89 -26.90 0.24
C SER A 426 9.98 -26.61 1.26
N ARG A 427 10.77 -25.56 1.03
CA ARG A 427 11.81 -25.09 1.95
C ARG A 427 11.22 -24.71 3.31
N GLN A 428 10.21 -23.81 3.32
CA GLN A 428 9.62 -23.30 4.54
C GLN A 428 8.89 -24.43 5.33
N LYS A 429 8.24 -25.37 4.65
CA LYS A 429 7.65 -26.53 5.25
C LYS A 429 8.67 -27.39 6.02
N ASN A 430 9.91 -27.50 5.51
CA ASN A 430 10.98 -28.26 6.16
C ASN A 430 11.57 -27.53 7.37
N LEU A 431 11.56 -26.18 7.39
CA LEU A 431 12.03 -25.38 8.52
C LEU A 431 11.05 -25.40 9.70
N ALA A 432 9.73 -25.38 9.42
CA ALA A 432 8.67 -25.18 10.39
C ALA A 432 8.71 -26.11 11.64
N PRO A 433 8.97 -27.42 11.55
CA PRO A 433 8.95 -28.32 12.72
C PRO A 433 10.02 -28.00 13.76
N ASN A 434 11.09 -27.35 13.37
CA ASN A 434 12.23 -27.07 14.23
C ASN A 434 12.12 -25.70 14.95
N ILE A 435 11.26 -24.79 14.50
CA ILE A 435 11.16 -23.43 15.05
C ILE A 435 10.84 -23.43 16.56
N ALA A 436 9.87 -24.26 16.98
CA ALA A 436 9.46 -24.31 18.38
C ALA A 436 10.53 -24.87 19.33
N ARG A 437 11.55 -25.55 18.79
CA ARG A 437 12.64 -26.19 19.56
C ARG A 437 13.86 -25.30 19.74
N ILE A 438 13.94 -24.18 19.03
CA ILE A 438 15.09 -23.25 19.10
C ILE A 438 15.11 -22.56 20.47
N SER A 439 16.23 -22.66 21.18
CA SER A 439 16.60 -21.76 22.27
C SER A 439 17.20 -20.49 21.68
N LEU A 440 16.90 -19.34 22.26
CA LEU A 440 17.43 -18.01 21.88
C LEU A 440 18.34 -17.45 23.00
N ASP A 441 18.69 -18.30 23.98
CA ASP A 441 19.60 -17.97 25.10
C ASP A 441 21.04 -17.88 24.64
#